data_838839337c6b67fda937f8807c4f737e
#
_entry.id   838839337c6b67fda937f8807c4f737e
#
_cell.length_a   1.000
_cell.length_b   1.000
_cell.length_c   1.000
_cell.angle_alpha   90.00
_cell.angle_beta   90.00
_cell.angle_gamma   90.00
#
_symmetry.space_group_name_H-M   'P 1'
#
loop_
_entity.id
_entity.type
_entity.pdbx_description
1 polymer ?
#
loop_
_entity_poly.entity_id
_entity_poly.type
_entity_poly.pdbx_seq_one_letter_code
_entity_poly.pdbx_strand_id
1 'polypeptide(L)'
;MTADAIAARLKSKLNASISSGMAYVVPPPPLPGVGTSGDVTFMLEDRDGKGTEYLAEQTDIFVKEASKLPIFDPLHNGSVRSVMSFAVDQKDVRLDEEKCATLGVSISEANNLLQAYMGSLFINYITLYGQQWQVYIQAQGDDRNGTDMLKNFYVKNDTGSSVPLSTLVKITNTKGPEFLLRQNLYNSSKLMVTPAMGFSNSQAMEALQKTFEACMPTDMGYSYADMSYQEQKIQNGINIVQIFMLSSIFVFLILAALYERWALPLSIFMTVPIAALGAFLGLYWFGYELNLYAQIGLVMLIGLAAKNAILIVEFAVIEMERGKTLMEATLSAARIRLRPILMTSFAFILGCVPLAIASGSGAYSRNIIGIVVIAGMTMATVVGIFLIPSSFYFIMKLFRVRIARKTVETDDPDEIIARKHLFHEAHESLKG
;
A
#
# COMPACT_ATOMS: atom_id res chain seq x y z
N MET A 1 -10.97 6.52 20.61
CA MET A 1 -10.07 5.35 20.66
C MET A 1 -9.55 5.09 19.27
N THR A 2 -8.25 4.97 19.09
CA THR A 2 -7.63 4.59 17.81
C THR A 2 -7.87 3.10 17.53
N ALA A 3 -7.80 2.69 16.26
CA ALA A 3 -7.95 1.28 15.86
C ALA A 3 -6.95 0.38 16.57
N ASP A 4 -5.70 0.84 16.72
CA ASP A 4 -4.63 0.12 17.40
C ASP A 4 -4.91 -0.06 18.91
N ALA A 5 -5.46 0.96 19.57
CA ALA A 5 -5.86 0.88 20.97
C ALA A 5 -7.02 -0.13 21.19
N ILE A 6 -7.95 -0.24 20.23
CA ILE A 6 -9.03 -1.22 20.24
C ILE A 6 -8.45 -2.62 20.02
N ALA A 7 -7.56 -2.77 19.04
CA ALA A 7 -6.89 -4.05 18.74
C ALA A 7 -6.09 -4.57 19.93
N ALA A 8 -5.29 -3.70 20.58
CA ALA A 8 -4.51 -4.05 21.75
C ALA A 8 -5.42 -4.47 22.94
N ARG A 9 -6.51 -3.74 23.17
CA ARG A 9 -7.48 -4.08 24.23
C ARG A 9 -8.23 -5.39 23.96
N LEU A 10 -8.60 -5.65 22.71
CA LEU A 10 -9.21 -6.91 22.30
C LEU A 10 -8.23 -8.07 22.45
N LYS A 11 -6.99 -7.91 21.96
CA LYS A 11 -5.92 -8.92 22.10
C LYS A 11 -5.70 -9.30 23.57
N SER A 12 -5.59 -8.31 24.46
CA SER A 12 -5.42 -8.55 25.89
C SER A 12 -6.61 -9.30 26.51
N LYS A 13 -7.85 -8.88 26.20
CA LYS A 13 -9.05 -9.54 26.74
C LYS A 13 -9.22 -10.96 26.20
N LEU A 14 -8.99 -11.18 24.91
CA LEU A 14 -9.12 -12.50 24.29
C LEU A 14 -8.09 -13.47 24.85
N ASN A 15 -6.81 -13.07 24.94
CA ASN A 15 -5.75 -13.92 25.49
C ASN A 15 -5.90 -14.18 27.00
N ALA A 16 -6.59 -13.31 27.74
CA ALA A 16 -6.94 -13.57 29.14
C ALA A 16 -8.10 -14.56 29.30
N SER A 17 -8.99 -14.67 28.30
CA SER A 17 -10.15 -15.57 28.35
C SER A 17 -9.94 -16.92 27.67
N ILE A 18 -8.96 -17.03 26.77
CA ILE A 18 -8.66 -18.26 26.03
C ILE A 18 -7.43 -18.93 26.67
N SER A 19 -7.64 -20.11 27.26
CA SER A 19 -6.54 -20.89 27.88
C SER A 19 -5.88 -21.88 26.91
N SER A 20 -6.56 -22.22 25.81
CA SER A 20 -6.14 -23.28 24.88
C SER A 20 -5.54 -22.76 23.56
N GLY A 21 -5.33 -21.44 23.43
CA GLY A 21 -4.80 -20.85 22.20
C GLY A 21 -4.39 -19.40 22.38
N MET A 22 -3.80 -18.82 21.34
CA MET A 22 -3.46 -17.41 21.27
C MET A 22 -4.33 -16.67 20.26
N ALA A 23 -4.93 -15.56 20.69
CA ALA A 23 -5.74 -14.71 19.81
C ALA A 23 -4.88 -13.57 19.23
N TYR A 24 -4.93 -13.42 17.91
CA TYR A 24 -4.31 -12.31 17.21
C TYR A 24 -5.42 -11.40 16.66
N VAL A 25 -5.28 -10.11 16.91
CA VAL A 25 -6.21 -9.09 16.37
C VAL A 25 -5.46 -8.37 15.25
N VAL A 26 -5.90 -8.60 14.01
CA VAL A 26 -5.31 -7.99 12.82
C VAL A 26 -6.22 -6.86 12.35
N PRO A 27 -5.72 -5.61 12.32
CA PRO A 27 -6.50 -4.51 11.75
C PRO A 27 -6.66 -4.68 10.24
N PRO A 28 -7.71 -4.10 9.62
CA PRO A 28 -7.87 -4.14 8.18
C PRO A 28 -6.72 -3.41 7.48
N PRO A 29 -6.34 -3.85 6.25
CA PRO A 29 -5.23 -3.27 5.52
C PRO A 29 -5.47 -1.79 5.21
N PRO A 30 -4.42 -0.96 5.17
CA PRO A 30 -4.52 0.47 4.87
C PRO A 30 -5.04 0.76 3.47
N LEU A 31 -4.78 -0.14 2.52
CA LEU A 31 -5.30 -0.08 1.15
C LEU A 31 -5.96 -1.41 0.79
N PRO A 32 -7.18 -1.40 0.18
CA PRO A 32 -7.81 -2.62 -0.32
C PRO A 32 -6.92 -3.32 -1.36
N GLY A 33 -6.72 -4.63 -1.19
CA GLY A 33 -5.91 -5.44 -2.11
C GLY A 33 -4.40 -5.43 -1.86
N VAL A 34 -3.93 -4.72 -0.86
CA VAL A 34 -2.50 -4.66 -0.51
C VAL A 34 -2.34 -5.09 0.94
N GLY A 35 -1.99 -6.34 1.16
CA GLY A 35 -1.63 -7.00 2.45
C GLY A 35 -2.17 -6.44 3.77
N THR A 36 -2.15 -7.25 4.79
CA THR A 36 -2.82 -7.01 6.08
C THR A 36 -1.96 -6.30 7.08
N SER A 37 -1.39 -5.24 6.99
CA SER A 37 -0.68 -4.45 8.03
C SER A 37 0.69 -3.94 7.60
N GLY A 38 1.23 -3.01 8.35
CA GLY A 38 2.57 -2.47 8.17
C GLY A 38 3.72 -3.45 8.46
N ASP A 39 3.42 -4.74 8.58
CA ASP A 39 4.38 -5.80 8.84
C ASP A 39 5.09 -6.24 7.55
N VAL A 40 6.34 -6.65 7.67
CA VAL A 40 7.09 -7.26 6.57
C VAL A 40 6.61 -8.69 6.35
N THR A 41 6.19 -9.00 5.12
CA THR A 41 5.82 -10.36 4.72
C THR A 41 7.00 -11.00 4.01
N PHE A 42 7.59 -12.00 4.67
CA PHE A 42 8.73 -12.77 4.20
C PHE A 42 8.32 -14.22 3.92
N MET A 43 8.64 -14.74 2.75
CA MET A 43 8.32 -16.11 2.32
C MET A 43 9.61 -16.93 2.29
N LEU A 44 9.66 -17.99 3.09
CA LEU A 44 10.72 -19.02 2.96
C LEU A 44 10.26 -20.07 1.97
N GLU A 45 11.10 -20.41 0.98
CA GLU A 45 10.79 -21.31 -0.13
C GLU A 45 11.68 -22.55 -0.08
N ASP A 46 11.06 -23.75 -0.11
CA ASP A 46 11.75 -25.00 -0.33
C ASP A 46 11.91 -25.22 -1.85
N ARG A 47 13.10 -24.94 -2.39
CA ARG A 47 13.38 -24.99 -3.84
C ARG A 47 13.69 -26.36 -4.35
N ASP A 48 14.17 -27.26 -3.48
CA ASP A 48 14.50 -28.65 -3.84
C ASP A 48 13.31 -29.60 -3.65
N GLY A 49 12.21 -29.16 -3.02
CA GLY A 49 11.02 -29.99 -2.83
C GLY A 49 11.21 -31.09 -1.79
N LYS A 50 12.00 -30.85 -0.74
CA LYS A 50 12.29 -31.82 0.34
C LYS A 50 11.09 -32.12 1.23
N GLY A 51 10.03 -31.34 1.10
CA GLY A 51 8.75 -31.59 1.76
C GLY A 51 8.48 -30.72 2.97
N THR A 52 7.29 -30.96 3.56
CA THR A 52 6.73 -30.08 4.59
C THR A 52 7.44 -30.15 5.94
N GLU A 53 7.97 -31.32 6.28
CA GLU A 53 8.72 -31.50 7.55
C GLU A 53 10.03 -30.72 7.51
N TYR A 54 10.75 -30.78 6.40
CA TYR A 54 11.96 -30.02 6.19
C TYR A 54 11.69 -28.51 6.20
N LEU A 55 10.65 -28.07 5.51
CA LEU A 55 10.25 -26.66 5.53
C LEU A 55 9.89 -26.19 6.94
N ALA A 56 9.23 -27.03 7.73
CA ALA A 56 8.91 -26.74 9.13
C ALA A 56 10.16 -26.54 9.97
N GLU A 57 11.12 -27.47 9.88
CA GLU A 57 12.39 -27.40 10.60
C GLU A 57 13.19 -26.15 10.25
N GLN A 58 13.33 -25.85 8.95
CA GLN A 58 14.04 -24.66 8.49
C GLN A 58 13.31 -23.37 8.91
N THR A 59 11.97 -23.37 8.90
CA THR A 59 11.18 -22.23 9.38
C THR A 59 11.44 -21.96 10.87
N ASP A 60 11.46 -23.00 11.69
CA ASP A 60 11.73 -22.88 13.13
C ASP A 60 13.14 -22.39 13.42
N ILE A 61 14.15 -22.87 12.69
CA ILE A 61 15.53 -22.40 12.80
C ILE A 61 15.60 -20.92 12.43
N PHE A 62 15.00 -20.51 11.31
CA PHE A 62 15.02 -19.13 10.86
C PHE A 62 14.33 -18.19 11.86
N VAL A 63 13.14 -18.55 12.35
CA VAL A 63 12.39 -17.74 13.32
C VAL A 63 13.18 -17.58 14.61
N LYS A 64 13.83 -18.64 15.10
CA LYS A 64 14.68 -18.58 16.30
C LYS A 64 15.89 -17.66 16.11
N GLU A 65 16.58 -17.75 14.98
CA GLU A 65 17.75 -16.91 14.72
C GLU A 65 17.35 -15.45 14.49
N ALA A 66 16.31 -15.20 13.69
CA ALA A 66 15.81 -13.85 13.45
C ALA A 66 15.32 -13.17 14.76
N SER A 67 14.64 -13.92 15.64
CA SER A 67 14.12 -13.38 16.90
C SER A 67 15.21 -12.97 17.91
N LYS A 68 16.49 -13.36 17.70
CA LYS A 68 17.61 -12.90 18.52
C LYS A 68 18.06 -11.48 18.20
N LEU A 69 17.66 -10.96 17.05
CA LEU A 69 18.09 -9.63 16.61
C LEU A 69 17.34 -8.52 17.37
N PRO A 70 18.02 -7.44 17.77
CA PRO A 70 17.38 -6.33 18.49
C PRO A 70 16.23 -5.67 17.71
N ILE A 71 16.29 -5.73 16.38
CA ILE A 71 15.26 -5.19 15.49
C ILE A 71 13.92 -5.94 15.60
N PHE A 72 13.93 -7.16 16.14
CA PHE A 72 12.73 -7.99 16.33
C PHE A 72 12.46 -8.29 17.82
N ASP A 73 12.99 -7.46 18.72
CA ASP A 73 12.82 -7.62 20.16
C ASP A 73 11.34 -7.52 20.57
N PRO A 74 10.76 -8.56 21.17
CA PRO A 74 9.39 -8.55 21.66
C PRO A 74 9.11 -7.50 22.74
N LEU A 75 10.12 -7.08 23.52
CA LEU A 75 9.99 -6.04 24.54
C LEU A 75 9.67 -4.67 23.93
N HIS A 76 10.07 -4.45 22.67
CA HIS A 76 9.83 -3.23 21.90
C HIS A 76 8.80 -3.43 20.78
N ASN A 77 7.86 -4.37 20.95
CA ASN A 77 6.83 -4.75 19.99
C ASN A 77 7.33 -5.38 18.68
N GLY A 78 8.60 -5.78 18.61
CA GLY A 78 9.14 -6.57 17.51
C GLY A 78 8.61 -8.00 17.53
N SER A 79 8.44 -8.63 16.38
CA SER A 79 8.09 -10.05 16.33
C SER A 79 8.43 -10.68 14.98
N VAL A 80 8.83 -11.96 15.01
CA VAL A 80 8.95 -12.82 13.83
C VAL A 80 8.09 -14.04 14.09
N ARG A 81 7.10 -14.28 13.26
CA ARG A 81 6.17 -15.41 13.44
C ARG A 81 5.81 -16.08 12.13
N SER A 82 5.72 -17.41 12.13
CA SER A 82 5.08 -18.14 11.05
C SER A 82 3.56 -18.01 11.12
N VAL A 83 2.93 -17.82 9.98
CA VAL A 83 1.47 -17.87 9.84
C VAL A 83 0.99 -19.32 9.79
N MET A 84 1.87 -20.24 9.38
CA MET A 84 1.55 -21.65 9.23
C MET A 84 1.91 -22.42 10.51
N SER A 85 0.99 -23.29 10.92
CA SER A 85 1.27 -24.32 11.92
C SER A 85 1.56 -25.62 11.18
N PHE A 86 2.74 -26.20 11.45
CA PHE A 86 3.17 -27.44 10.80
C PHE A 86 2.88 -28.69 11.64
N ALA A 87 2.49 -28.51 12.90
CA ALA A 87 2.31 -29.60 13.86
C ALA A 87 0.86 -29.66 14.37
N VAL A 88 -0.10 -29.54 13.47
CA VAL A 88 -1.53 -29.69 13.82
C VAL A 88 -1.85 -31.18 13.96
N ASP A 89 -2.51 -31.54 15.05
CA ASP A 89 -2.95 -32.93 15.27
C ASP A 89 -4.00 -33.30 14.21
N GLN A 90 -3.70 -34.35 13.47
CA GLN A 90 -4.53 -34.88 12.38
C GLN A 90 -4.87 -36.35 12.65
N LYS A 91 -5.95 -36.82 12.06
CA LYS A 91 -6.35 -38.20 12.06
C LYS A 91 -6.20 -38.76 10.65
N ASP A 92 -5.29 -39.70 10.46
CA ASP A 92 -5.19 -40.47 9.21
C ASP A 92 -6.15 -41.66 9.30
N VAL A 93 -7.16 -41.67 8.46
CA VAL A 93 -8.24 -42.67 8.42
C VAL A 93 -8.09 -43.47 7.15
N ARG A 94 -7.66 -44.72 7.28
CA ARG A 94 -7.49 -45.63 6.14
C ARG A 94 -8.47 -46.79 6.19
N LEU A 95 -9.04 -47.14 5.06
CA LEU A 95 -9.84 -48.37 4.93
C LEU A 95 -8.93 -49.58 4.98
N ASP A 96 -9.38 -50.60 5.69
CA ASP A 96 -8.79 -51.93 5.70
C ASP A 96 -9.38 -52.75 4.53
N GLU A 97 -8.63 -52.79 3.44
CA GLU A 97 -9.05 -53.42 2.18
C GLU A 97 -9.37 -54.91 2.32
N GLU A 98 -8.64 -55.65 3.19
CA GLU A 98 -8.89 -57.04 3.45
C GLU A 98 -10.22 -57.25 4.16
N LYS A 99 -10.52 -56.42 5.13
CA LYS A 99 -11.82 -56.46 5.83
C LYS A 99 -12.98 -56.06 4.92
N CYS A 100 -12.78 -55.05 4.06
CA CYS A 100 -13.77 -54.64 3.09
C CYS A 100 -14.10 -55.79 2.16
N ALA A 101 -13.10 -56.49 1.62
CA ALA A 101 -13.28 -57.68 0.75
C ALA A 101 -13.96 -58.83 1.47
N THR A 102 -13.55 -59.11 2.74
CA THR A 102 -14.14 -60.20 3.54
C THR A 102 -15.61 -59.97 3.87
N LEU A 103 -16.00 -58.71 4.12
CA LEU A 103 -17.36 -58.33 4.48
C LEU A 103 -18.24 -57.99 3.26
N GLY A 104 -17.71 -58.07 2.04
CA GLY A 104 -18.39 -57.75 0.79
C GLY A 104 -18.74 -56.28 0.68
N VAL A 105 -17.90 -55.37 1.16
CA VAL A 105 -18.12 -53.92 1.14
C VAL A 105 -17.26 -53.29 0.04
N SER A 106 -17.87 -52.52 -0.83
CA SER A 106 -17.17 -51.77 -1.86
C SER A 106 -16.30 -50.64 -1.23
N ILE A 107 -15.01 -50.64 -1.51
CA ILE A 107 -14.02 -49.61 -1.09
C ILE A 107 -14.47 -48.24 -1.57
N SER A 108 -15.02 -48.09 -2.77
CA SER A 108 -15.52 -46.87 -3.35
C SER A 108 -16.68 -46.31 -2.57
N GLU A 109 -17.68 -47.19 -2.21
CA GLU A 109 -18.83 -46.73 -1.41
C GLU A 109 -18.44 -46.33 0.01
N ALA A 110 -17.53 -47.08 0.63
CA ALA A 110 -17.03 -46.73 1.96
C ALA A 110 -16.29 -45.38 1.96
N ASN A 111 -15.44 -45.11 0.94
CA ASN A 111 -14.76 -43.82 0.78
C ASN A 111 -15.75 -42.67 0.52
N ASN A 112 -16.77 -42.88 -0.35
CA ASN A 112 -17.79 -41.88 -0.62
C ASN A 112 -18.62 -41.54 0.64
N LEU A 113 -18.94 -42.53 1.46
CA LEU A 113 -19.63 -42.31 2.72
C LEU A 113 -18.77 -41.59 3.74
N LEU A 114 -17.48 -41.96 3.87
CA LEU A 114 -16.50 -41.22 4.70
C LEU A 114 -16.39 -39.75 4.27
N GLN A 115 -16.30 -39.52 2.97
CA GLN A 115 -16.26 -38.17 2.42
C GLN A 115 -17.56 -37.41 2.72
N ALA A 116 -18.73 -38.04 2.47
CA ALA A 116 -20.03 -37.41 2.68
C ALA A 116 -20.24 -37.04 4.15
N TYR A 117 -19.92 -37.95 5.08
CA TYR A 117 -20.18 -37.72 6.50
C TYR A 117 -19.13 -36.82 7.17
N MET A 118 -17.84 -37.05 6.92
CA MET A 118 -16.76 -36.38 7.64
C MET A 118 -16.20 -35.17 6.87
N GLY A 119 -16.12 -35.25 5.54
CA GLY A 119 -15.46 -34.25 4.70
C GLY A 119 -16.40 -33.30 3.94
N SER A 120 -17.66 -33.61 3.83
CA SER A 120 -18.66 -33.03 2.92
C SER A 120 -18.57 -33.53 1.47
N LEU A 121 -19.73 -33.80 0.88
CA LEU A 121 -19.89 -34.20 -0.50
C LEU A 121 -20.61 -33.11 -1.28
N PHE A 122 -19.95 -32.59 -2.31
CA PHE A 122 -20.58 -31.66 -3.24
C PHE A 122 -21.64 -32.40 -4.09
N ILE A 123 -22.87 -31.86 -4.11
CA ILE A 123 -24.01 -32.46 -4.83
C ILE A 123 -24.27 -31.68 -6.13
N ASN A 124 -24.51 -30.38 -6.03
CA ASN A 124 -24.93 -29.58 -7.17
C ASN A 124 -24.85 -28.07 -6.88
N TYR A 125 -25.09 -27.28 -7.92
CA TYR A 125 -25.35 -25.85 -7.80
C TYR A 125 -26.84 -25.56 -7.83
N ILE A 126 -27.30 -24.65 -7.01
CA ILE A 126 -28.66 -24.09 -7.06
C ILE A 126 -28.56 -22.58 -7.33
N THR A 127 -29.50 -22.05 -8.10
CA THR A 127 -29.60 -20.61 -8.34
C THR A 127 -30.66 -20.01 -7.45
N LEU A 128 -30.25 -19.17 -6.48
CA LEU A 128 -31.13 -18.42 -5.61
C LEU A 128 -30.79 -16.93 -5.69
N TYR A 129 -31.82 -16.10 -5.85
CA TYR A 129 -31.65 -14.64 -5.93
C TYR A 129 -30.66 -14.17 -7.00
N GLY A 130 -30.57 -14.87 -8.13
CA GLY A 130 -29.66 -14.55 -9.22
C GLY A 130 -28.18 -14.92 -9.00
N GLN A 131 -27.87 -15.63 -7.91
CA GLN A 131 -26.54 -16.14 -7.59
C GLN A 131 -26.53 -17.66 -7.56
N GLN A 132 -25.42 -18.28 -7.98
CA GLN A 132 -25.21 -19.72 -7.87
C GLN A 132 -24.63 -20.08 -6.50
N TRP A 133 -25.31 -21.01 -5.82
CA TRP A 133 -24.91 -21.53 -4.52
C TRP A 133 -24.52 -22.99 -4.64
N GLN A 134 -23.47 -23.39 -3.96
CA GLN A 134 -23.02 -24.78 -3.91
C GLN A 134 -23.81 -25.51 -2.81
N VAL A 135 -24.31 -26.70 -3.14
CA VAL A 135 -25.02 -27.59 -2.19
C VAL A 135 -24.07 -28.71 -1.78
N TYR A 136 -23.82 -28.80 -0.49
CA TYR A 136 -23.03 -29.86 0.13
C TYR A 136 -23.86 -30.65 1.12
N ILE A 137 -23.60 -31.96 1.18
CA ILE A 137 -24.14 -32.87 2.21
C ILE A 137 -23.02 -33.24 3.17
N GLN A 138 -23.30 -33.18 4.47
CA GLN A 138 -22.38 -33.62 5.54
C GLN A 138 -23.20 -34.04 6.76
N ALA A 139 -22.55 -34.80 7.66
CA ALA A 139 -23.16 -35.09 8.98
C ALA A 139 -23.22 -33.80 9.84
N GLN A 140 -24.15 -33.78 10.80
CA GLN A 140 -24.20 -32.67 11.76
C GLN A 140 -22.91 -32.57 12.57
N GLY A 141 -22.60 -31.36 13.08
CA GLY A 141 -21.37 -31.10 13.81
C GLY A 141 -21.16 -32.02 15.01
N ASP A 142 -22.21 -32.31 15.74
CA ASP A 142 -22.17 -33.18 16.92
C ASP A 142 -21.88 -34.63 16.56
N ASP A 143 -22.39 -35.12 15.41
CA ASP A 143 -22.18 -36.50 14.94
C ASP A 143 -20.82 -36.73 14.27
N ARG A 144 -20.04 -35.68 14.02
CA ARG A 144 -18.66 -35.76 13.43
C ARG A 144 -17.56 -35.19 14.33
N ASN A 145 -17.89 -34.95 15.59
CA ASN A 145 -16.95 -34.29 16.54
C ASN A 145 -15.85 -35.24 17.10
N GLY A 146 -15.65 -36.38 16.47
CA GLY A 146 -14.60 -37.30 16.88
C GLY A 146 -14.61 -38.59 16.08
N THR A 147 -13.49 -39.30 16.13
CA THR A 147 -13.35 -40.61 15.45
C THR A 147 -14.25 -41.68 16.02
N ASP A 148 -14.69 -41.55 17.29
CA ASP A 148 -15.62 -42.50 17.94
C ASP A 148 -17.03 -42.47 17.33
N MET A 149 -17.37 -41.39 16.64
CA MET A 149 -18.64 -41.26 15.94
C MET A 149 -18.75 -42.12 14.68
N LEU A 150 -17.61 -42.61 14.14
CA LEU A 150 -17.62 -43.53 12.98
C LEU A 150 -18.39 -44.83 13.22
N LYS A 151 -18.61 -45.23 14.48
CA LYS A 151 -19.46 -46.37 14.83
C LYS A 151 -20.95 -46.14 14.51
N ASN A 152 -21.39 -44.91 14.37
CA ASN A 152 -22.77 -44.55 14.07
C ASN A 152 -23.06 -44.50 12.56
N PHE A 153 -22.04 -44.61 11.72
CA PHE A 153 -22.18 -44.61 10.26
C PHE A 153 -22.05 -46.02 9.71
N TYR A 154 -22.92 -46.34 8.79
CA TYR A 154 -23.05 -47.69 8.25
C TYR A 154 -22.94 -47.65 6.71
N VAL A 155 -22.23 -48.64 6.15
CA VAL A 155 -22.20 -48.92 4.73
C VAL A 155 -22.93 -50.24 4.44
N LYS A 156 -23.59 -50.34 3.30
CA LYS A 156 -24.22 -51.58 2.87
C LYS A 156 -23.20 -52.48 2.17
N ASN A 157 -23.25 -53.79 2.50
CA ASN A 157 -22.49 -54.80 1.76
C ASN A 157 -23.28 -55.34 0.56
N ASP A 158 -22.69 -56.21 -0.24
CA ASP A 158 -23.28 -56.83 -1.41
C ASP A 158 -24.56 -57.66 -1.09
N THR A 159 -24.72 -58.13 0.15
CA THR A 159 -25.88 -58.83 0.62
C THR A 159 -26.97 -57.91 1.15
N GLY A 160 -26.75 -56.58 1.15
CA GLY A 160 -27.69 -55.59 1.69
C GLY A 160 -27.60 -55.39 3.20
N SER A 161 -26.73 -56.08 3.91
CA SER A 161 -26.52 -55.94 5.35
C SER A 161 -25.74 -54.68 5.69
N SER A 162 -26.06 -54.00 6.81
CA SER A 162 -25.36 -52.79 7.24
C SER A 162 -24.12 -53.14 8.07
N VAL A 163 -22.97 -52.66 7.64
CA VAL A 163 -21.68 -52.83 8.31
C VAL A 163 -21.24 -51.43 8.88
N PRO A 164 -20.91 -51.33 10.18
CA PRO A 164 -20.44 -50.07 10.72
C PRO A 164 -19.05 -49.68 10.16
N LEU A 165 -18.87 -48.42 9.76
CA LEU A 165 -17.64 -47.91 9.20
C LEU A 165 -16.45 -48.06 10.17
N SER A 166 -16.68 -47.96 11.48
CA SER A 166 -15.65 -48.15 12.48
C SER A 166 -14.95 -49.52 12.42
N THR A 167 -15.62 -50.55 11.90
CA THR A 167 -15.04 -51.88 11.73
C THR A 167 -14.08 -51.97 10.54
N LEU A 168 -14.30 -51.10 9.52
CA LEU A 168 -13.59 -51.11 8.25
C LEU A 168 -12.39 -50.15 8.21
N VAL A 169 -12.26 -49.27 9.21
CA VAL A 169 -11.20 -48.21 9.21
C VAL A 169 -10.17 -48.47 10.26
N LYS A 170 -8.92 -48.12 9.89
CA LYS A 170 -7.78 -47.99 10.81
C LYS A 170 -7.47 -46.51 10.98
N ILE A 171 -7.48 -46.05 12.21
CA ILE A 171 -7.26 -44.65 12.56
C ILE A 171 -5.91 -44.50 13.24
N THR A 172 -5.07 -43.64 12.70
CA THR A 172 -3.76 -43.30 13.29
C THR A 172 -3.68 -41.80 13.54
N ASN A 173 -3.13 -41.45 14.73
CA ASN A 173 -2.85 -40.06 15.02
C ASN A 173 -1.59 -39.64 14.29
N THR A 174 -1.64 -38.57 13.57
CA THR A 174 -0.50 -37.98 12.88
C THR A 174 -0.45 -36.48 13.15
N LYS A 175 0.65 -35.86 12.78
CA LYS A 175 0.80 -34.40 12.78
C LYS A 175 1.11 -33.95 11.36
N GLY A 176 0.57 -32.84 10.99
CA GLY A 176 0.82 -32.27 9.67
C GLY A 176 0.53 -30.78 9.64
N PRO A 177 0.83 -30.13 8.51
CA PRO A 177 0.51 -28.72 8.33
C PRO A 177 -0.99 -28.50 8.24
N GLU A 178 -1.47 -27.39 8.79
CA GLU A 178 -2.88 -26.98 8.66
C GLU A 178 -3.27 -26.74 7.20
N PHE A 179 -2.39 -26.07 6.48
CA PHE A 179 -2.50 -25.81 5.03
C PHE A 179 -1.10 -25.68 4.43
N LEU A 180 -1.01 -25.79 3.11
CA LEU A 180 0.22 -25.61 2.35
C LEU A 180 0.10 -24.35 1.50
N LEU A 181 1.08 -23.47 1.61
CA LEU A 181 1.24 -22.33 0.72
C LEU A 181 2.27 -22.65 -0.35
N ARG A 182 2.00 -22.19 -1.56
CA ARG A 182 2.98 -22.22 -2.65
C ARG A 182 3.19 -20.81 -3.17
N GLN A 183 4.45 -20.40 -3.20
CA GLN A 183 4.91 -19.16 -3.80
C GLN A 183 5.84 -19.48 -4.94
N ASN A 184 5.59 -18.94 -6.13
CA ASN A 184 6.39 -19.24 -7.33
C ASN A 184 6.54 -20.75 -7.61
N LEU A 185 5.49 -21.53 -7.33
CA LEU A 185 5.43 -23.00 -7.43
C LEU A 185 6.20 -23.77 -6.35
N TYR A 186 6.99 -23.13 -5.51
CA TYR A 186 7.70 -23.76 -4.39
C TYR A 186 6.81 -23.84 -3.15
N ASN A 187 6.95 -24.92 -2.37
CA ASN A 187 6.35 -24.98 -1.05
C ASN A 187 6.96 -23.89 -0.17
N SER A 188 6.13 -23.09 0.47
CA SER A 188 6.60 -21.88 1.14
C SER A 188 5.97 -21.70 2.51
N SER A 189 6.74 -21.17 3.43
CA SER A 189 6.29 -20.75 4.76
C SER A 189 6.17 -19.22 4.80
N LYS A 190 4.98 -18.71 5.11
CA LYS A 190 4.73 -17.26 5.25
C LYS A 190 5.10 -16.80 6.64
N LEU A 191 6.04 -15.88 6.72
CA LEU A 191 6.43 -15.20 7.96
C LEU A 191 5.89 -13.77 7.96
N MET A 192 5.26 -13.40 9.05
CA MET A 192 4.90 -12.02 9.35
C MET A 192 5.88 -11.46 10.36
N VAL A 193 6.51 -10.35 9.99
CA VAL A 193 7.60 -9.77 10.77
C VAL A 193 7.29 -8.31 11.07
N THR A 194 7.17 -8.01 12.34
CA THR A 194 6.97 -6.64 12.84
C THR A 194 8.28 -6.12 13.38
N PRO A 195 8.85 -5.03 12.85
CA PRO A 195 10.04 -4.42 13.43
C PRO A 195 9.73 -3.79 14.79
N ALA A 196 10.72 -3.78 15.67
CA ALA A 196 10.64 -3.10 16.96
C ALA A 196 10.54 -1.59 16.78
N MET A 197 10.01 -0.89 17.79
CA MET A 197 9.88 0.56 17.78
C MET A 197 11.24 1.23 17.51
N GLY A 198 11.26 2.14 16.53
CA GLY A 198 12.47 2.86 16.11
C GLY A 198 13.22 2.23 14.93
N PHE A 199 12.76 1.08 14.45
CA PHE A 199 13.31 0.44 13.24
C PHE A 199 12.32 0.48 12.08
N SER A 200 12.85 0.57 10.87
CA SER A 200 12.06 0.63 9.64
C SER A 200 11.78 -0.74 9.02
N ASN A 201 10.73 -0.82 8.19
CA ASN A 201 10.49 -2.01 7.39
C ASN A 201 11.67 -2.35 6.46
N SER A 202 12.30 -1.33 5.87
CA SER A 202 13.49 -1.52 5.03
C SER A 202 14.67 -2.11 5.81
N GLN A 203 14.91 -1.64 7.04
CA GLN A 203 15.94 -2.20 7.91
C GLN A 203 15.58 -3.64 8.34
N ALA A 204 14.30 -3.92 8.60
CA ALA A 204 13.83 -5.26 8.90
C ALA A 204 14.04 -6.22 7.73
N MET A 205 13.73 -5.78 6.50
CA MET A 205 13.96 -6.57 5.28
C MET A 205 15.46 -6.88 5.08
N GLU A 206 16.34 -5.89 5.28
CA GLU A 206 17.79 -6.09 5.19
C GLU A 206 18.30 -7.06 6.28
N ALA A 207 17.78 -6.94 7.51
CA ALA A 207 18.13 -7.84 8.61
C ALA A 207 17.69 -9.28 8.33
N LEU A 208 16.46 -9.48 7.79
CA LEU A 208 15.96 -10.80 7.39
C LEU A 208 16.81 -11.43 6.28
N GLN A 209 17.21 -10.63 5.28
CA GLN A 209 18.07 -11.11 4.20
C GLN A 209 19.44 -11.57 4.75
N LYS A 210 20.08 -10.75 5.58
CA LYS A 210 21.36 -11.13 6.21
C LYS A 210 21.25 -12.37 7.07
N THR A 211 20.16 -12.51 7.82
CA THR A 211 19.89 -13.71 8.62
C THR A 211 19.70 -14.92 7.73
N PHE A 212 18.97 -14.77 6.63
CA PHE A 212 18.78 -15.84 5.66
C PHE A 212 20.12 -16.33 5.09
N GLU A 213 20.97 -15.41 4.62
CA GLU A 213 22.29 -15.72 4.07
C GLU A 213 23.23 -16.38 5.09
N ALA A 214 23.04 -16.06 6.39
CA ALA A 214 23.88 -16.58 7.46
C ALA A 214 23.48 -17.98 7.96
N CYS A 215 22.18 -18.29 8.00
CA CYS A 215 21.70 -19.51 8.67
C CYS A 215 20.97 -20.50 7.76
N MET A 216 20.55 -20.11 6.54
CA MET A 216 19.79 -20.99 5.67
C MET A 216 20.68 -21.75 4.70
N PRO A 217 20.37 -23.01 4.41
CA PRO A 217 21.09 -23.81 3.42
C PRO A 217 20.77 -23.35 1.99
N THR A 218 21.62 -23.71 1.05
CA THR A 218 21.57 -23.25 -0.35
C THR A 218 20.35 -23.73 -1.17
N ASP A 219 19.68 -24.77 -0.70
CA ASP A 219 18.45 -25.34 -1.25
C ASP A 219 17.19 -24.58 -0.83
N MET A 220 17.30 -23.73 0.17
CA MET A 220 16.24 -22.79 0.54
C MET A 220 16.33 -21.51 -0.28
N GLY A 221 15.17 -20.92 -0.53
CA GLY A 221 15.04 -19.61 -1.13
C GLY A 221 14.16 -18.68 -0.29
N TYR A 222 14.16 -17.42 -0.64
CA TYR A 222 13.22 -16.48 -0.07
C TYR A 222 12.63 -15.55 -1.12
N SER A 223 11.45 -15.05 -0.85
CA SER A 223 10.83 -13.94 -1.57
C SER A 223 10.03 -13.07 -0.61
N TYR A 224 9.68 -11.89 -1.07
CA TYR A 224 8.75 -11.02 -0.36
C TYR A 224 7.37 -11.12 -0.98
N ALA A 225 6.34 -10.94 -0.18
CA ALA A 225 4.95 -10.89 -0.64
C ALA A 225 4.26 -9.61 -0.19
N ASP A 226 3.06 -9.36 -0.68
CA ASP A 226 2.23 -8.22 -0.32
C ASP A 226 2.94 -6.86 -0.52
N MET A 227 2.87 -5.95 0.48
CA MET A 227 3.55 -4.65 0.44
C MET A 227 5.07 -4.76 0.41
N SER A 228 5.64 -5.75 1.09
CA SER A 228 7.09 -5.94 1.14
C SER A 228 7.68 -6.25 -0.22
N TYR A 229 6.93 -6.95 -1.09
CA TYR A 229 7.32 -7.12 -2.48
C TYR A 229 7.35 -5.79 -3.25
N GLN A 230 6.37 -4.92 -3.02
CA GLN A 230 6.36 -3.59 -3.64
C GLN A 230 7.52 -2.72 -3.14
N GLU A 231 7.82 -2.76 -1.84
CA GLU A 231 8.98 -2.08 -1.26
C GLU A 231 10.30 -2.60 -1.85
N GLN A 232 10.48 -3.92 -1.94
CA GLN A 232 11.64 -4.52 -2.57
C GLN A 232 11.78 -4.12 -4.04
N LYS A 233 10.66 -4.13 -4.78
CA LYS A 233 10.65 -3.74 -6.19
C LYS A 233 11.03 -2.27 -6.38
N ILE A 234 10.65 -1.40 -5.45
CA ILE A 234 11.02 0.01 -5.46
C ILE A 234 12.49 0.16 -5.10
N GLN A 235 13.01 -0.56 -4.11
CA GLN A 235 14.43 -0.52 -3.73
C GLN A 235 15.34 -1.02 -4.85
N ASN A 236 14.94 -2.09 -5.55
CA ASN A 236 15.70 -2.69 -6.65
C ASN A 236 15.37 -2.10 -8.03
N GLY A 237 14.32 -1.28 -8.11
CA GLY A 237 13.82 -0.68 -9.35
C GLY A 237 14.37 0.72 -9.63
N ILE A 238 13.53 1.54 -10.25
CA ILE A 238 13.85 2.94 -10.52
C ILE A 238 13.95 3.67 -9.18
N ASN A 239 15.15 4.18 -8.86
CA ASN A 239 15.39 4.91 -7.62
C ASN A 239 14.44 6.12 -7.53
N ILE A 240 13.94 6.41 -6.32
CA ILE A 240 13.07 7.58 -6.06
C ILE A 240 13.65 8.87 -6.65
N VAL A 241 14.97 9.03 -6.59
CA VAL A 241 15.67 10.18 -7.17
C VAL A 241 15.43 10.26 -8.67
N GLN A 242 15.45 9.12 -9.37
CA GLN A 242 15.18 9.08 -10.81
C GLN A 242 13.72 9.44 -11.14
N ILE A 243 12.75 8.93 -10.36
CA ILE A 243 11.33 9.28 -10.53
C ILE A 243 11.12 10.77 -10.28
N PHE A 244 11.70 11.29 -9.22
CA PHE A 244 11.61 12.71 -8.87
C PHE A 244 12.27 13.60 -9.92
N MET A 245 13.46 13.23 -10.41
CA MET A 245 14.14 13.94 -11.51
C MET A 245 13.33 13.87 -12.81
N LEU A 246 12.81 12.70 -13.18
CA LEU A 246 12.01 12.54 -14.39
C LEU A 246 10.74 13.38 -14.32
N SER A 247 10.00 13.31 -13.22
CA SER A 247 8.80 14.14 -12.98
C SER A 247 9.13 15.63 -13.05
N SER A 248 10.27 16.00 -12.47
CA SER A 248 10.79 17.36 -12.49
C SER A 248 11.11 17.85 -13.90
N ILE A 249 11.76 17.00 -14.71
CA ILE A 249 12.06 17.30 -16.11
C ILE A 249 10.77 17.47 -16.92
N PHE A 250 9.77 16.60 -16.74
CA PHE A 250 8.50 16.74 -17.43
C PHE A 250 7.78 18.06 -17.08
N VAL A 251 7.71 18.40 -15.79
CA VAL A 251 7.11 19.67 -15.36
C VAL A 251 7.88 20.85 -15.95
N PHE A 252 9.22 20.80 -15.95
CA PHE A 252 10.06 21.83 -16.54
C PHE A 252 9.81 21.99 -18.05
N LEU A 253 9.74 20.88 -18.80
CA LEU A 253 9.47 20.91 -20.25
C LEU A 253 8.08 21.45 -20.57
N ILE A 254 7.05 21.06 -19.81
CA ILE A 254 5.70 21.59 -19.95
C ILE A 254 5.68 23.10 -19.73
N LEU A 255 6.37 23.58 -18.68
CA LEU A 255 6.47 25.01 -18.41
C LEU A 255 7.30 25.75 -19.49
N ALA A 256 8.35 25.11 -20.01
CA ALA A 256 9.17 25.69 -21.09
C ALA A 256 8.36 25.83 -22.39
N ALA A 257 7.50 24.84 -22.70
CA ALA A 257 6.57 24.89 -23.82
C ALA A 257 5.50 25.97 -23.62
N LEU A 258 4.96 26.08 -22.39
CA LEU A 258 3.92 27.06 -22.06
C LEU A 258 4.43 28.51 -22.19
N TYR A 259 5.66 28.76 -21.72
CA TYR A 259 6.22 30.11 -21.71
C TYR A 259 7.09 30.45 -22.93
N GLU A 260 7.29 29.49 -23.84
CA GLU A 260 8.16 29.64 -25.03
C GLU A 260 9.57 30.16 -24.72
N ARG A 261 10.04 29.95 -23.49
CA ARG A 261 11.33 30.45 -22.96
C ARG A 261 11.87 29.51 -21.89
N TRP A 262 13.20 29.33 -21.86
CA TRP A 262 13.87 28.46 -20.89
C TRP A 262 14.13 29.11 -19.53
N ALA A 263 14.27 30.45 -19.49
CA ALA A 263 14.62 31.18 -18.28
C ALA A 263 13.48 31.23 -17.25
N LEU A 264 12.23 31.34 -17.71
CA LEU A 264 11.06 31.45 -16.82
C LEU A 264 10.79 30.15 -16.03
N PRO A 265 10.75 28.97 -16.65
CA PRO A 265 10.63 27.70 -15.93
C PRO A 265 11.73 27.46 -14.91
N LEU A 266 12.96 27.88 -15.20
CA LEU A 266 14.08 27.71 -14.27
C LEU A 266 13.85 28.47 -12.95
N SER A 267 13.26 29.69 -13.01
CA SER A 267 12.93 30.44 -11.80
C SER A 267 11.80 29.80 -10.98
N ILE A 268 10.82 29.21 -11.66
CA ILE A 268 9.73 28.47 -11.02
C ILE A 268 10.27 27.24 -10.32
N PHE A 269 11.19 26.55 -11.00
CA PHE A 269 11.73 25.27 -10.55
C PHE A 269 12.59 25.36 -9.28
N MET A 270 13.15 26.53 -8.98
CA MET A 270 13.90 26.79 -7.74
C MET A 270 13.04 26.61 -6.46
N THR A 271 11.72 26.57 -6.57
CA THR A 271 10.83 26.31 -5.43
C THR A 271 10.72 24.83 -5.05
N VAL A 272 10.96 23.92 -6.01
CA VAL A 272 10.80 22.47 -5.81
C VAL A 272 11.77 21.92 -4.74
N PRO A 273 13.06 22.22 -4.74
CA PRO A 273 13.98 21.78 -3.70
C PRO A 273 13.58 22.24 -2.29
N ILE A 274 13.02 23.45 -2.17
CA ILE A 274 12.58 23.99 -0.89
C ILE A 274 11.35 23.26 -0.39
N ALA A 275 10.39 22.99 -1.27
CA ALA A 275 9.23 22.20 -0.94
C ALA A 275 9.62 20.78 -0.50
N ALA A 276 10.55 20.15 -1.20
CA ALA A 276 11.10 18.84 -0.84
C ALA A 276 11.81 18.88 0.53
N LEU A 277 12.64 19.90 0.79
CA LEU A 277 13.26 20.10 2.10
C LEU A 277 12.20 20.20 3.21
N GLY A 278 11.14 20.97 2.99
CA GLY A 278 10.02 21.09 3.94
C GLY A 278 9.35 19.74 4.21
N ALA A 279 9.13 18.95 3.18
CA ALA A 279 8.57 17.61 3.31
C ALA A 279 9.46 16.66 4.13
N PHE A 280 10.78 16.64 3.87
CA PHE A 280 11.73 15.85 4.65
C PHE A 280 11.80 16.29 6.11
N LEU A 281 11.79 17.59 6.37
CA LEU A 281 11.73 18.12 7.73
C LEU A 281 10.45 17.71 8.45
N GLY A 282 9.31 17.72 7.75
CA GLY A 282 8.05 17.24 8.29
C GLY A 282 8.10 15.75 8.65
N LEU A 283 8.59 14.91 7.74
CA LEU A 283 8.75 13.47 8.01
C LEU A 283 9.66 13.23 9.23
N TYR A 284 10.79 13.92 9.29
CA TYR A 284 11.74 13.82 10.40
C TYR A 284 11.11 14.23 11.75
N TRP A 285 10.39 15.35 11.78
CA TRP A 285 9.77 15.86 13.01
C TRP A 285 8.68 14.94 13.56
N PHE A 286 7.91 14.31 12.69
CA PHE A 286 6.85 13.39 13.08
C PHE A 286 7.29 11.94 13.19
N GLY A 287 8.58 11.63 12.93
CA GLY A 287 9.15 10.28 13.03
C GLY A 287 8.64 9.32 11.96
N TYR A 288 8.24 9.82 10.79
CA TYR A 288 7.84 9.00 9.64
C TYR A 288 9.02 8.76 8.70
N GLU A 289 9.01 7.59 8.09
CA GLU A 289 10.03 7.18 7.13
C GLU A 289 9.67 7.58 5.71
N LEU A 290 10.71 7.60 4.85
CA LEU A 290 10.55 7.81 3.41
C LEU A 290 10.05 6.52 2.74
N ASN A 291 8.79 6.20 2.94
CA ASN A 291 8.12 5.06 2.32
C ASN A 291 7.42 5.45 1.00
N LEU A 292 6.74 4.48 0.36
CA LEU A 292 6.01 4.70 -0.88
C LEU A 292 5.00 5.87 -0.79
N TYR A 293 4.32 6.04 0.34
CA TYR A 293 3.33 7.10 0.52
C TYR A 293 3.98 8.49 0.60
N ALA A 294 5.12 8.59 1.26
CA ALA A 294 5.91 9.82 1.28
C ALA A 294 6.42 10.18 -0.11
N GLN A 295 6.83 9.19 -0.91
CA GLN A 295 7.27 9.38 -2.29
C GLN A 295 6.16 9.94 -3.19
N ILE A 296 4.94 9.39 -3.08
CA ILE A 296 3.76 9.90 -3.79
C ILE A 296 3.48 11.35 -3.39
N GLY A 297 3.55 11.64 -2.09
CA GLY A 297 3.39 13.01 -1.57
C GLY A 297 4.44 13.99 -2.13
N LEU A 298 5.70 13.56 -2.24
CA LEU A 298 6.78 14.36 -2.82
C LEU A 298 6.54 14.69 -4.30
N VAL A 299 6.12 13.70 -5.11
CA VAL A 299 5.82 13.93 -6.53
C VAL A 299 4.63 14.90 -6.67
N MET A 300 3.58 14.73 -5.88
CA MET A 300 2.44 15.65 -5.88
C MET A 300 2.84 17.07 -5.49
N LEU A 301 3.79 17.21 -4.57
CA LEU A 301 4.28 18.49 -4.07
C LEU A 301 4.98 19.33 -5.16
N ILE A 302 5.61 18.69 -6.17
CA ILE A 302 6.23 19.41 -7.30
C ILE A 302 5.21 20.31 -8.00
N GLY A 303 4.05 19.75 -8.35
CA GLY A 303 2.98 20.52 -9.02
C GLY A 303 2.37 21.60 -8.13
N LEU A 304 2.18 21.29 -6.85
CA LEU A 304 1.60 22.23 -5.90
C LEU A 304 2.52 23.42 -5.59
N ALA A 305 3.82 23.17 -5.41
CA ALA A 305 4.81 24.23 -5.16
C ALA A 305 5.00 25.10 -6.41
N ALA A 306 5.05 24.49 -7.60
CA ALA A 306 5.18 25.24 -8.86
C ALA A 306 4.01 26.23 -9.06
N LYS A 307 2.79 25.89 -8.67
CA LYS A 307 1.61 26.76 -8.80
C LYS A 307 1.82 28.16 -8.20
N ASN A 308 2.42 28.25 -7.01
CA ASN A 308 2.64 29.53 -6.35
C ASN A 308 3.70 30.36 -7.09
N ALA A 309 4.74 29.70 -7.61
CA ALA A 309 5.78 30.35 -8.39
C ALA A 309 5.28 30.84 -9.75
N ILE A 310 4.47 30.03 -10.43
CA ILE A 310 3.84 30.38 -11.71
C ILE A 310 3.10 31.72 -11.59
N LEU A 311 2.27 31.88 -10.55
CA LEU A 311 1.45 33.08 -10.34
C LEU A 311 2.32 34.35 -10.17
N ILE A 312 3.45 34.27 -9.49
CA ILE A 312 4.34 35.44 -9.31
C ILE A 312 5.08 35.74 -10.61
N VAL A 313 5.64 34.73 -11.26
CA VAL A 313 6.43 34.87 -12.48
C VAL A 313 5.58 35.44 -13.62
N GLU A 314 4.37 34.91 -13.81
CA GLU A 314 3.45 35.40 -14.85
C GLU A 314 3.11 36.88 -14.67
N PHE A 315 2.79 37.27 -13.44
CA PHE A 315 2.52 38.69 -13.16
C PHE A 315 3.74 39.58 -13.29
N ALA A 316 4.93 39.07 -12.95
CA ALA A 316 6.16 39.81 -13.17
C ALA A 316 6.42 40.03 -14.68
N VAL A 317 6.14 39.04 -15.53
CA VAL A 317 6.21 39.17 -16.98
C VAL A 317 5.23 40.20 -17.49
N ILE A 318 3.95 40.16 -17.06
CA ILE A 318 2.93 41.14 -17.46
C ILE A 318 3.33 42.57 -17.06
N GLU A 319 3.88 42.75 -15.87
CA GLU A 319 4.33 44.07 -15.42
C GLU A 319 5.56 44.59 -16.20
N MET A 320 6.44 43.68 -16.68
CA MET A 320 7.53 44.02 -17.58
C MET A 320 7.01 44.40 -18.98
N GLU A 321 6.02 43.71 -19.50
CA GLU A 321 5.34 44.05 -20.76
C GLU A 321 4.70 45.43 -20.72
N ARG A 322 4.19 45.85 -19.52
CA ARG A 322 3.67 47.19 -19.26
C ARG A 322 4.76 48.26 -19.17
N GLY A 323 6.03 47.90 -19.31
CA GLY A 323 7.16 48.83 -19.37
C GLY A 323 7.85 49.11 -18.04
N LYS A 324 7.52 48.40 -16.94
CA LYS A 324 8.28 48.52 -15.69
C LYS A 324 9.66 47.90 -15.80
N THR A 325 10.58 48.44 -15.01
CA THR A 325 11.93 47.82 -14.91
C THR A 325 11.84 46.42 -14.26
N LEU A 326 12.81 45.54 -14.52
CA LEU A 326 12.84 44.20 -13.98
C LEU A 326 12.65 44.18 -12.45
N MET A 327 13.28 45.06 -11.72
CA MET A 327 13.18 45.17 -10.25
C MET A 327 11.79 45.64 -9.81
N GLU A 328 11.25 46.69 -10.44
CA GLU A 328 9.92 47.19 -10.15
C GLU A 328 8.80 46.18 -10.50
N ALA A 329 8.93 45.50 -11.65
CA ALA A 329 7.98 44.49 -12.07
C ALA A 329 7.96 43.31 -11.08
N THR A 330 9.13 42.84 -10.66
CA THR A 330 9.25 41.76 -9.68
C THR A 330 8.63 42.10 -8.33
N LEU A 331 8.94 43.29 -7.79
CA LEU A 331 8.39 43.75 -6.52
C LEU A 331 6.88 44.00 -6.60
N SER A 332 6.41 44.60 -7.71
CA SER A 332 4.99 44.82 -7.96
C SER A 332 4.23 43.50 -8.01
N ALA A 333 4.73 42.51 -8.76
CA ALA A 333 4.11 41.19 -8.86
C ALA A 333 4.06 40.48 -7.50
N ALA A 334 5.15 40.50 -6.73
CA ALA A 334 5.19 39.92 -5.40
C ALA A 334 4.16 40.57 -4.46
N ARG A 335 4.02 41.90 -4.46
CA ARG A 335 3.03 42.62 -3.63
C ARG A 335 1.59 42.31 -4.03
N ILE A 336 1.28 42.33 -5.33
CA ILE A 336 -0.07 42.07 -5.84
C ILE A 336 -0.51 40.64 -5.58
N ARG A 337 0.41 39.66 -5.74
CA ARG A 337 0.10 38.25 -5.64
C ARG A 337 0.28 37.66 -4.25
N LEU A 338 0.84 38.38 -3.29
CA LEU A 338 1.05 37.92 -1.92
C LEU A 338 -0.24 37.39 -1.28
N ARG A 339 -1.30 38.24 -1.31
CA ARG A 339 -2.58 37.87 -0.68
C ARG A 339 -3.26 36.65 -1.33
N PRO A 340 -3.43 36.55 -2.66
CA PRO A 340 -3.97 35.36 -3.31
C PRO A 340 -3.16 34.08 -3.03
N ILE A 341 -1.83 34.16 -3.02
CA ILE A 341 -0.97 33.00 -2.75
C ILE A 341 -1.14 32.52 -1.32
N LEU A 342 -1.10 33.42 -0.34
CA LEU A 342 -1.34 33.06 1.06
C LEU A 342 -2.72 32.44 1.23
N MET A 343 -3.76 33.02 0.64
CA MET A 343 -5.13 32.53 0.74
C MET A 343 -5.27 31.11 0.17
N THR A 344 -4.70 30.85 -1.01
CA THR A 344 -4.75 29.51 -1.61
C THR A 344 -3.88 28.50 -0.88
N SER A 345 -2.71 28.89 -0.40
CA SER A 345 -1.82 28.02 0.37
C SER A 345 -2.43 27.63 1.72
N PHE A 346 -2.98 28.59 2.46
CA PHE A 346 -3.67 28.31 3.74
C PHE A 346 -4.91 27.44 3.53
N ALA A 347 -5.73 27.73 2.51
CA ALA A 347 -6.89 26.91 2.21
C ALA A 347 -6.49 25.45 1.92
N PHE A 348 -5.40 25.25 1.17
CA PHE A 348 -4.91 23.93 0.85
C PHE A 348 -4.29 23.21 2.07
N ILE A 349 -3.45 23.91 2.83
CA ILE A 349 -2.83 23.37 4.06
C ILE A 349 -3.91 22.94 5.05
N LEU A 350 -4.89 23.81 5.32
CA LEU A 350 -6.01 23.50 6.21
C LEU A 350 -6.88 22.35 5.66
N GLY A 351 -7.07 22.29 4.34
CA GLY A 351 -7.77 21.18 3.68
C GLY A 351 -7.06 19.84 3.83
N CYS A 352 -5.72 19.84 4.00
CA CYS A 352 -4.93 18.62 4.22
C CYS A 352 -4.82 18.21 5.71
N VAL A 353 -5.19 19.08 6.66
CA VAL A 353 -5.14 18.76 8.10
C VAL A 353 -5.94 17.52 8.46
N PRO A 354 -7.19 17.31 7.98
CA PRO A 354 -7.92 16.08 8.25
C PRO A 354 -7.20 14.82 7.79
N LEU A 355 -6.39 14.92 6.72
CA LEU A 355 -5.55 13.81 6.25
C LEU A 355 -4.43 13.51 7.25
N ALA A 356 -3.74 14.54 7.73
CA ALA A 356 -2.62 14.43 8.66
C ALA A 356 -3.00 13.91 10.06
N ILE A 357 -4.24 14.14 10.49
CA ILE A 357 -4.76 13.69 11.79
C ILE A 357 -5.74 12.52 11.66
N ALA A 358 -5.81 11.88 10.49
CA ALA A 358 -6.72 10.78 10.25
C ALA A 358 -6.48 9.65 11.26
N SER A 359 -7.57 8.98 11.67
CA SER A 359 -7.55 7.82 12.56
C SER A 359 -8.34 6.67 11.95
N GLY A 360 -8.12 5.45 12.43
CA GLY A 360 -8.78 4.25 11.94
C GLY A 360 -8.00 3.55 10.82
N SER A 361 -8.69 2.71 10.06
CA SER A 361 -8.08 1.93 8.95
C SER A 361 -7.46 2.86 7.90
N GLY A 362 -6.23 2.56 7.48
CA GLY A 362 -5.50 3.37 6.51
C GLY A 362 -5.04 4.75 7.02
N ALA A 363 -5.10 4.99 8.32
CA ALA A 363 -4.65 6.26 8.92
C ALA A 363 -3.16 6.53 8.64
N TYR A 364 -2.33 5.50 8.75
CA TYR A 364 -0.87 5.62 8.56
C TYR A 364 -0.50 6.22 7.20
N SER A 365 -1.04 5.68 6.11
CA SER A 365 -0.77 6.19 4.76
C SER A 365 -1.29 7.61 4.54
N ARG A 366 -2.49 7.91 5.05
CA ARG A 366 -3.09 9.25 4.96
C ARG A 366 -2.30 10.28 5.75
N ASN A 367 -1.87 9.94 6.96
CA ASN A 367 -1.09 10.81 7.81
C ASN A 367 0.25 11.18 7.16
N ILE A 368 0.95 10.20 6.58
CA ILE A 368 2.23 10.44 5.90
C ILE A 368 2.04 11.39 4.71
N ILE A 369 1.07 11.11 3.82
CA ILE A 369 0.79 11.98 2.67
C ILE A 369 0.41 13.39 3.16
N GLY A 370 -0.48 13.47 4.16
CA GLY A 370 -0.93 14.73 4.74
C GLY A 370 0.22 15.57 5.32
N ILE A 371 1.12 14.96 6.08
CA ILE A 371 2.28 15.62 6.69
C ILE A 371 3.28 16.09 5.64
N VAL A 372 3.62 15.24 4.65
CA VAL A 372 4.51 15.59 3.54
C VAL A 372 3.99 16.83 2.82
N VAL A 373 2.70 16.85 2.51
CA VAL A 373 2.09 17.95 1.77
C VAL A 373 1.99 19.21 2.62
N ILE A 374 1.55 19.11 3.88
CA ILE A 374 1.44 20.28 4.79
C ILE A 374 2.82 20.89 5.01
N ALA A 375 3.80 20.10 5.40
CA ALA A 375 5.14 20.59 5.71
C ALA A 375 5.83 21.17 4.47
N GLY A 376 5.73 20.46 3.34
CA GLY A 376 6.29 20.92 2.06
C GLY A 376 5.63 22.21 1.55
N MET A 377 4.29 22.29 1.58
CA MET A 377 3.57 23.50 1.18
C MET A 377 3.81 24.68 2.13
N THR A 378 3.92 24.43 3.42
CA THR A 378 4.25 25.48 4.41
C THR A 378 5.62 26.06 4.10
N MET A 379 6.63 25.21 3.90
CA MET A 379 7.99 25.65 3.57
C MET A 379 8.05 26.35 2.21
N ALA A 380 7.40 25.79 1.18
CA ALA A 380 7.28 26.38 -0.14
C ALA A 380 6.59 27.76 -0.09
N THR A 381 5.61 27.95 0.79
CA THR A 381 4.93 29.23 0.92
C THR A 381 5.76 30.23 1.70
N VAL A 382 6.26 29.89 2.90
CA VAL A 382 6.99 30.81 3.78
C VAL A 382 8.32 31.26 3.13
N VAL A 383 9.11 30.29 2.66
CA VAL A 383 10.41 30.60 2.02
C VAL A 383 10.22 31.03 0.56
N GLY A 384 9.25 30.43 -0.14
CA GLY A 384 8.99 30.71 -1.55
C GLY A 384 8.59 32.15 -1.84
N ILE A 385 7.82 32.78 -0.94
CA ILE A 385 7.43 34.19 -1.09
C ILE A 385 8.67 35.11 -1.27
N PHE A 386 9.76 34.80 -0.60
CA PHE A 386 11.01 35.57 -0.71
C PHE A 386 11.91 35.07 -1.84
N LEU A 387 11.96 33.74 -2.00
CA LEU A 387 12.88 33.12 -2.96
C LEU A 387 12.42 33.30 -4.40
N ILE A 388 11.11 33.17 -4.68
CA ILE A 388 10.59 33.26 -6.05
C ILE A 388 10.93 34.59 -6.72
N PRO A 389 10.62 35.76 -6.09
CA PRO A 389 11.00 37.04 -6.69
C PRO A 389 12.52 37.19 -6.85
N SER A 390 13.29 36.73 -5.85
CA SER A 390 14.76 36.81 -5.90
C SER A 390 15.33 35.93 -7.00
N SER A 391 14.87 34.70 -7.15
CA SER A 391 15.31 33.78 -8.21
C SER A 391 14.88 34.28 -9.59
N PHE A 392 13.67 34.82 -9.74
CA PHE A 392 13.21 35.41 -10.98
C PHE A 392 14.10 36.58 -11.39
N TYR A 393 14.35 37.53 -10.50
CA TYR A 393 15.26 38.67 -10.75
C TYR A 393 16.65 38.22 -11.16
N PHE A 394 17.24 37.27 -10.41
CA PHE A 394 18.60 36.77 -10.65
C PHE A 394 18.69 36.06 -12.02
N ILE A 395 17.76 35.16 -12.32
CA ILE A 395 17.76 34.38 -13.56
C ILE A 395 17.52 35.29 -14.78
N MET A 396 16.55 36.19 -14.71
CA MET A 396 16.27 37.12 -15.81
C MET A 396 17.45 38.06 -16.08
N LYS A 397 18.15 38.46 -15.04
CA LYS A 397 19.38 39.26 -15.16
C LYS A 397 20.54 38.44 -15.75
N LEU A 398 20.71 37.20 -15.30
CA LEU A 398 21.77 36.29 -15.77
C LEU A 398 21.65 35.98 -17.27
N PHE A 399 20.44 35.62 -17.69
CA PHE A 399 20.16 35.31 -19.10
C PHE A 399 19.93 36.54 -19.98
N ARG A 400 20.00 37.73 -19.43
CA ARG A 400 19.74 39.00 -20.13
C ARG A 400 18.46 39.00 -20.96
N VAL A 401 17.41 38.36 -20.46
CA VAL A 401 16.15 38.22 -21.18
C VAL A 401 15.49 39.59 -21.30
N ARG A 402 15.29 40.04 -22.54
CA ARG A 402 14.46 41.22 -22.82
C ARG A 402 13.06 40.77 -23.18
N ILE A 403 12.08 41.24 -22.44
CA ILE A 403 10.66 41.07 -22.76
C ILE A 403 10.26 42.27 -23.64
N ALA A 404 9.73 41.99 -24.84
CA ALA A 404 9.26 43.06 -25.73
C ALA A 404 8.09 43.76 -25.03
N ARG A 405 8.12 45.10 -25.04
CA ARG A 405 6.97 45.91 -24.64
C ARG A 405 5.82 45.57 -25.58
N LYS A 406 4.75 45.08 -25.04
CA LYS A 406 3.47 45.09 -25.74
C LYS A 406 3.06 46.55 -25.74
N THR A 407 3.17 47.23 -26.86
CA THR A 407 2.44 48.49 -27.05
C THR A 407 0.99 48.17 -26.77
N VAL A 408 0.46 48.66 -25.65
CA VAL A 408 -0.98 48.74 -25.49
C VAL A 408 -1.40 49.55 -26.72
N GLU A 409 -1.98 48.91 -27.71
CA GLU A 409 -2.85 49.63 -28.63
C GLU A 409 -3.86 50.33 -27.70
N THR A 410 -3.62 51.61 -27.48
CA THR A 410 -4.69 52.49 -27.01
C THR A 410 -5.77 52.30 -28.04
N ASP A 411 -6.80 51.52 -27.68
CA ASP A 411 -8.04 51.53 -28.42
C ASP A 411 -8.34 53.00 -28.63
N ASP A 412 -8.13 53.45 -29.85
CA ASP A 412 -8.42 54.81 -30.27
C ASP A 412 -9.90 55.00 -29.94
N PRO A 413 -10.30 56.02 -29.18
CA PRO A 413 -11.70 56.24 -28.82
C PRO A 413 -12.61 56.20 -30.04
N ASP A 414 -12.06 56.55 -31.23
CA ASP A 414 -12.76 56.48 -32.51
C ASP A 414 -12.95 55.05 -33.01
N GLU A 415 -12.06 54.11 -32.71
CA GLU A 415 -12.21 52.67 -33.08
C GLU A 415 -13.24 51.96 -32.18
N ILE A 416 -13.33 52.33 -30.91
CA ILE A 416 -14.38 51.85 -30.00
C ILE A 416 -15.75 52.33 -30.44
N ILE A 417 -15.84 53.56 -30.90
CA ILE A 417 -17.10 54.16 -31.44
C ILE A 417 -17.47 53.46 -32.75
N ALA A 418 -16.52 53.24 -33.65
CA ALA A 418 -16.73 52.54 -34.89
C ALA A 418 -17.16 51.05 -34.68
N ARG A 419 -16.58 50.33 -33.75
CA ARG A 419 -17.03 48.98 -33.37
C ARG A 419 -18.44 48.98 -32.78
N LYS A 420 -18.78 49.96 -31.94
CA LYS A 420 -20.14 50.07 -31.42
C LYS A 420 -21.16 50.36 -32.49
N HIS A 421 -20.85 51.20 -33.49
CA HIS A 421 -21.70 51.43 -34.62
C HIS A 421 -21.92 50.20 -35.51
N LEU A 422 -20.84 49.46 -35.82
CA LEU A 422 -20.91 48.18 -36.53
C LEU A 422 -21.75 47.14 -35.80
N PHE A 423 -21.63 47.03 -34.47
CA PHE A 423 -22.48 46.14 -33.67
C PHE A 423 -23.95 46.55 -33.66
N HIS A 424 -24.24 47.85 -33.72
CA HIS A 424 -25.62 48.32 -33.76
C HIS A 424 -26.29 48.11 -35.10
N GLU A 425 -25.56 48.32 -36.20
CA GLU A 425 -26.01 48.03 -37.55
C GLU A 425 -26.21 46.53 -37.81
N ALA A 426 -25.31 45.67 -37.28
CA ALA A 426 -25.46 44.23 -37.36
C ALA A 426 -26.66 43.70 -36.55
N HIS A 427 -27.02 44.37 -35.46
CA HIS A 427 -28.17 43.98 -34.65
C HIS A 427 -29.52 44.49 -35.23
N GLU A 428 -29.53 45.58 -35.97
CA GLU A 428 -30.71 46.05 -36.71
C GLU A 428 -30.95 45.21 -37.98
N SER A 429 -29.91 44.78 -38.69
CA SER A 429 -30.03 43.93 -39.84
C SER A 429 -30.52 42.50 -39.55
N LEU A 430 -30.45 42.04 -38.29
CA LEU A 430 -30.99 40.76 -37.83
C LEU A 430 -32.44 40.85 -37.31
N LYS A 431 -33.03 42.04 -37.25
CA LYS A 431 -34.41 42.25 -36.80
C LYS A 431 -35.39 42.65 -37.94
N GLY A 432 -34.92 42.77 -39.16
CA GLY A 432 -35.74 42.91 -40.38
C GLY A 432 -35.71 41.58 -41.15
#